data_9fa4480f38b9af16d6f4136ffef29641
#
_entry.id   9fa4480f38b9af16d6f4136ffef29641
#
_cell.length_a   1.000
_cell.length_b   1.000
_cell.length_c   1.000
_cell.angle_alpha   90.00
_cell.angle_beta   90.00
_cell.angle_gamma   90.00
#
_symmetry.space_group_name_H-M   'P 1'
#
loop_
_entity.id
_entity.type
_entity.pdbx_description
1 polymer ?
#
loop_
_entity_poly.entity_id
_entity_poly.type
_entity_poly.pdbx_seq_one_letter_code
_entity_poly.pdbx_strand_id
1 'polypeptide(L)'
;MKTLSILIGASLLSASFTSIANVNFKLEALSENLHVLYGRGGNIAISTGDDGIYLVDDQFAKLSDDIKKQVSQLKPGAPEFVINTHHHGDHTGGNENFAKAGSHVIAHHNVYDRLKEKHGEGSKYLPVLSFSQDMTLHFNNEHAQLWHYAHAHTDGDAVIFYKNANAVHMGDIFFNLGSLPFVDVDSGGSLDGVINAVEQTLARIDSDTKVIPGHGPVTDKQALEAYRALLLKAKSAMVSAMSGGKSLEEVLAAKPLSVLNLTYSNWLPEERVTTLFYRSLSAPIHSH
;
A
#
# COMPACT_ATOMS: atom_id res chain seq x y z
N MET A 1 32.83 4.81 -69.52
CA MET A 1 31.54 4.60 -68.83
C MET A 1 31.82 3.85 -67.52
N LYS A 2 31.75 4.51 -66.40
CA LYS A 2 31.99 3.91 -65.04
C LYS A 2 30.63 3.73 -64.39
N THR A 3 30.19 2.51 -64.15
CA THR A 3 28.96 2.15 -63.44
C THR A 3 29.21 2.24 -61.97
N LEU A 4 28.42 3.08 -61.31
CA LEU A 4 28.41 3.30 -59.85
C LEU A 4 27.35 2.38 -59.22
N SER A 5 27.80 1.37 -58.48
CA SER A 5 26.92 0.47 -57.73
C SER A 5 26.62 1.12 -56.36
N ILE A 6 25.34 1.41 -56.10
CA ILE A 6 24.86 1.90 -54.79
C ILE A 6 24.47 0.69 -53.94
N LEU A 7 25.21 0.45 -52.86
CA LEU A 7 24.83 -0.49 -51.81
C LEU A 7 23.85 0.19 -50.87
N ILE A 8 22.60 -0.27 -50.84
CA ILE A 8 21.62 0.10 -49.84
C ILE A 8 21.82 -0.81 -48.64
N GLY A 9 22.39 -0.24 -47.57
CA GLY A 9 22.49 -0.91 -46.28
C GLY A 9 21.15 -0.85 -45.53
N ALA A 10 20.47 -1.99 -45.40
CA ALA A 10 19.32 -2.11 -44.57
C ALA A 10 19.73 -2.19 -43.08
N SER A 11 19.54 -1.14 -42.32
CA SER A 11 19.70 -1.12 -40.84
C SER A 11 18.52 -1.85 -40.21
N LEU A 12 18.75 -3.06 -39.74
CA LEU A 12 17.82 -3.78 -38.88
C LEU A 12 17.86 -3.09 -37.49
N LEU A 13 16.85 -2.27 -37.19
CA LEU A 13 16.57 -1.85 -35.81
C LEU A 13 16.09 -3.07 -35.03
N SER A 14 16.98 -3.67 -34.25
CA SER A 14 16.61 -4.65 -33.24
C SER A 14 15.91 -3.90 -32.09
N ALA A 15 14.59 -3.93 -32.07
CA ALA A 15 13.81 -3.53 -30.92
C ALA A 15 14.14 -4.49 -29.77
N SER A 16 14.93 -4.03 -28.81
CA SER A 16 15.15 -4.74 -27.55
C SER A 16 13.84 -4.74 -26.76
N PHE A 17 13.08 -5.82 -26.89
CA PHE A 17 12.01 -6.13 -25.97
C PHE A 17 12.66 -6.43 -24.60
N THR A 18 12.69 -5.45 -23.70
CA THR A 18 12.97 -5.72 -22.29
C THR A 18 11.90 -6.68 -21.80
N SER A 19 12.27 -7.93 -21.67
CA SER A 19 11.45 -8.98 -21.07
C SER A 19 11.03 -8.50 -19.68
N ILE A 20 9.73 -8.26 -19.48
CA ILE A 20 9.14 -8.08 -18.16
C ILE A 20 9.37 -9.41 -17.46
N ALA A 21 10.28 -9.44 -16.47
CA ALA A 21 10.51 -10.65 -15.68
C ALA A 21 9.15 -11.15 -15.16
N ASN A 22 8.85 -12.44 -15.41
CA ASN A 22 7.62 -13.07 -14.97
C ASN A 22 7.44 -12.80 -13.46
N VAL A 23 6.36 -12.12 -13.12
CA VAL A 23 5.99 -11.93 -11.70
C VAL A 23 5.46 -13.26 -11.19
N ASN A 24 6.09 -13.79 -10.15
CA ASN A 24 5.59 -14.98 -9.49
C ASN A 24 4.48 -14.56 -8.51
N PHE A 25 3.24 -14.60 -8.96
CA PHE A 25 2.09 -14.38 -8.10
C PHE A 25 1.89 -15.57 -7.17
N LYS A 26 1.60 -15.27 -5.89
CA LYS A 26 1.18 -16.27 -4.92
C LYS A 26 -0.21 -15.90 -4.44
N LEU A 27 -1.14 -16.86 -4.49
CA LEU A 27 -2.47 -16.74 -3.93
C LEU A 27 -2.55 -17.50 -2.61
N GLU A 28 -3.13 -16.89 -1.58
CA GLU A 28 -3.33 -17.45 -0.26
C GLU A 28 -4.79 -17.30 0.16
N ALA A 29 -5.46 -18.39 0.53
CA ALA A 29 -6.83 -18.34 1.02
C ALA A 29 -6.84 -18.04 2.53
N LEU A 30 -7.62 -17.06 2.96
CA LEU A 30 -7.86 -16.75 4.38
C LEU A 30 -9.19 -17.32 4.85
N SER A 31 -10.19 -17.36 3.97
CA SER A 31 -11.47 -18.02 4.16
C SER A 31 -11.97 -18.53 2.81
N GLU A 32 -13.19 -19.07 2.77
CA GLU A 32 -13.85 -19.50 1.52
C GLU A 32 -13.95 -18.33 0.52
N ASN A 33 -14.26 -17.12 1.01
CA ASN A 33 -14.57 -15.97 0.20
C ASN A 33 -13.51 -14.85 0.23
N LEU A 34 -12.41 -15.01 0.99
CA LEU A 34 -11.37 -14.00 1.12
C LEU A 34 -9.99 -14.60 0.86
N HIS A 35 -9.28 -14.01 -0.08
CA HIS A 35 -7.94 -14.42 -0.50
C HIS A 35 -6.99 -13.23 -0.51
N VAL A 36 -5.68 -13.49 -0.43
CA VAL A 36 -4.63 -12.50 -0.62
C VAL A 36 -3.76 -12.90 -1.81
N LEU A 37 -3.57 -11.97 -2.73
CA LEU A 37 -2.67 -12.12 -3.88
C LEU A 37 -1.41 -11.29 -3.65
N TYR A 38 -0.28 -11.97 -3.58
CA TYR A 38 1.05 -11.38 -3.52
C TYR A 38 1.61 -11.21 -4.93
N GLY A 39 2.27 -10.09 -5.18
CA GLY A 39 2.90 -9.78 -6.46
C GLY A 39 4.14 -8.91 -6.29
N ARG A 40 4.26 -7.83 -7.06
CA ARG A 40 5.41 -6.90 -6.98
C ARG A 40 5.08 -5.60 -6.24
N GLY A 41 3.82 -5.25 -6.13
CA GLY A 41 3.33 -4.11 -5.37
C GLY A 41 2.77 -4.53 -4.03
N GLY A 42 1.88 -3.72 -3.48
CA GLY A 42 1.16 -4.03 -2.26
C GLY A 42 0.32 -5.30 -2.37
N ASN A 43 0.04 -5.92 -1.24
CA ASN A 43 -0.83 -7.08 -1.18
C ASN A 43 -2.25 -6.71 -1.64
N ILE A 44 -2.85 -7.57 -2.45
CA ILE A 44 -4.25 -7.39 -2.89
C ILE A 44 -5.12 -8.36 -2.09
N ALA A 45 -6.13 -7.85 -1.38
CA ALA A 45 -7.19 -8.74 -0.90
C ALA A 45 -8.26 -8.91 -1.99
N ILE A 46 -8.73 -10.14 -2.17
CA ILE A 46 -9.73 -10.53 -3.17
C ILE A 46 -10.90 -11.16 -2.43
N SER A 47 -12.07 -10.55 -2.52
CA SER A 47 -13.33 -11.14 -2.06
C SER A 47 -14.10 -11.68 -3.24
N THR A 48 -14.58 -12.93 -3.11
CA THR A 48 -15.43 -13.59 -4.10
C THR A 48 -16.64 -14.20 -3.40
N GLY A 49 -17.80 -14.21 -4.07
CA GLY A 49 -19.04 -14.80 -3.54
C GLY A 49 -20.20 -14.63 -4.52
N ASP A 50 -21.42 -14.77 -4.05
CA ASP A 50 -22.61 -14.75 -4.91
C ASP A 50 -22.84 -13.39 -5.56
N ASP A 51 -22.51 -12.29 -4.87
CA ASP A 51 -22.70 -10.93 -5.40
C ASP A 51 -21.64 -10.56 -6.45
N GLY A 52 -20.50 -11.24 -6.50
CA GLY A 52 -19.45 -10.96 -7.49
C GLY A 52 -18.04 -10.96 -6.90
N ILE A 53 -17.21 -10.01 -7.32
CA ILE A 53 -15.81 -9.88 -6.94
C ILE A 53 -15.53 -8.44 -6.50
N TYR A 54 -14.77 -8.23 -5.44
CA TYR A 54 -14.10 -6.96 -5.21
C TYR A 54 -12.65 -7.15 -4.78
N LEU A 55 -11.84 -6.15 -5.07
CA LEU A 55 -10.43 -6.09 -4.70
C LEU A 55 -10.19 -5.00 -3.66
N VAL A 56 -9.21 -5.20 -2.80
CA VAL A 56 -8.56 -4.13 -2.04
C VAL A 56 -7.14 -3.99 -2.58
N ASP A 57 -6.85 -2.84 -3.17
CA ASP A 57 -5.69 -2.49 -3.97
C ASP A 57 -5.57 -3.27 -5.29
N ASP A 58 -4.69 -2.82 -6.20
CA ASP A 58 -4.60 -3.38 -7.56
C ASP A 58 -3.18 -3.34 -8.16
N GLN A 59 -2.17 -3.02 -7.35
CA GLN A 59 -0.77 -2.95 -7.73
C GLN A 59 -0.48 -2.02 -8.91
N PHE A 60 0.47 -2.39 -9.75
CA PHE A 60 0.93 -1.58 -10.89
C PHE A 60 0.12 -1.84 -12.16
N ALA A 61 -0.13 -0.79 -12.95
CA ALA A 61 -0.87 -0.85 -14.22
C ALA A 61 -0.43 -2.00 -15.15
N LYS A 62 0.89 -2.23 -15.28
CA LYS A 62 1.45 -3.27 -16.15
C LYS A 62 1.16 -4.69 -15.69
N LEU A 63 0.69 -4.87 -14.47
CA LEU A 63 0.34 -6.18 -13.90
C LEU A 63 -1.16 -6.47 -13.96
N SER A 64 -2.00 -5.51 -14.35
CA SER A 64 -3.45 -5.63 -14.28
C SER A 64 -4.00 -6.85 -15.03
N ASP A 65 -3.45 -7.19 -16.20
CA ASP A 65 -3.94 -8.34 -16.97
C ASP A 65 -3.56 -9.68 -16.31
N ASP A 66 -2.39 -9.74 -15.68
CA ASP A 66 -1.98 -10.94 -14.95
C ASP A 66 -2.76 -11.05 -13.62
N ILE A 67 -3.03 -9.93 -12.94
CA ILE A 67 -3.90 -9.90 -11.76
C ILE A 67 -5.31 -10.38 -12.12
N LYS A 68 -5.91 -9.90 -13.22
CA LYS A 68 -7.21 -10.37 -13.72
C LYS A 68 -7.21 -11.88 -13.98
N LYS A 69 -6.12 -12.44 -14.51
CA LYS A 69 -5.97 -13.90 -14.69
C LYS A 69 -5.96 -14.64 -13.34
N GLN A 70 -5.29 -14.11 -12.31
CA GLN A 70 -5.31 -14.72 -10.98
C GLN A 70 -6.71 -14.66 -10.36
N VAL A 71 -7.38 -13.51 -10.46
CA VAL A 71 -8.75 -13.33 -9.97
C VAL A 71 -9.71 -14.30 -10.67
N SER A 72 -9.60 -14.47 -12.00
CA SER A 72 -10.46 -15.35 -12.78
C SER A 72 -10.35 -16.84 -12.43
N GLN A 73 -9.25 -17.26 -11.77
CA GLN A 73 -9.10 -18.63 -11.24
C GLN A 73 -10.00 -18.88 -10.01
N LEU A 74 -10.34 -17.81 -9.26
CA LEU A 74 -11.23 -17.88 -8.11
C LEU A 74 -12.70 -17.75 -8.56
N LYS A 75 -12.99 -16.75 -9.39
CA LYS A 75 -14.33 -16.50 -9.93
C LYS A 75 -14.21 -15.82 -11.29
N PRO A 76 -14.89 -16.31 -12.35
CA PRO A 76 -14.94 -15.62 -13.64
C PRO A 76 -15.67 -14.27 -13.53
N GLY A 77 -15.18 -13.27 -14.23
CA GLY A 77 -15.76 -11.93 -14.30
C GLY A 77 -14.75 -10.84 -13.96
N ALA A 78 -15.17 -9.58 -14.18
CA ALA A 78 -14.43 -8.42 -13.71
C ALA A 78 -14.84 -8.10 -12.27
N PRO A 79 -13.96 -7.55 -11.43
CA PRO A 79 -14.36 -7.04 -10.12
C PRO A 79 -15.40 -5.91 -10.28
N GLU A 80 -16.44 -5.91 -9.46
CA GLU A 80 -17.40 -4.81 -9.35
C GLU A 80 -16.76 -3.59 -8.69
N PHE A 81 -15.94 -3.84 -7.68
CA PHE A 81 -15.27 -2.78 -6.95
C PHE A 81 -13.75 -3.02 -6.83
N VAL A 82 -13.01 -1.91 -6.86
CA VAL A 82 -11.62 -1.83 -6.42
C VAL A 82 -11.56 -0.78 -5.31
N ILE A 83 -11.14 -1.18 -4.13
CA ILE A 83 -11.00 -0.31 -2.97
C ILE A 83 -9.52 0.01 -2.81
N ASN A 84 -9.13 1.27 -2.81
CA ASN A 84 -7.74 1.64 -2.56
C ASN A 84 -7.52 1.98 -1.09
N THR A 85 -6.48 1.38 -0.49
CA THR A 85 -6.07 1.69 0.88
C THR A 85 -5.47 3.08 0.99
N HIS A 86 -4.68 3.51 -0.01
CA HIS A 86 -4.06 4.83 -0.10
C HIS A 86 -3.68 5.13 -1.57
N HIS A 87 -2.98 6.25 -1.84
CA HIS A 87 -2.78 6.76 -3.20
C HIS A 87 -1.51 6.29 -3.92
N HIS A 88 -0.62 5.52 -3.29
CA HIS A 88 0.64 5.11 -3.93
C HIS A 88 0.43 4.19 -5.13
N GLY A 89 1.36 4.31 -6.10
CA GLY A 89 1.18 3.69 -7.40
C GLY A 89 1.31 2.16 -7.44
N ASP A 90 1.85 1.56 -6.39
CA ASP A 90 1.89 0.10 -6.20
C ASP A 90 0.65 -0.46 -5.49
N HIS A 91 -0.34 0.41 -5.22
CA HIS A 91 -1.67 0.08 -4.69
C HIS A 91 -2.80 0.52 -5.62
N THR A 92 -2.57 1.58 -6.41
CA THR A 92 -3.60 2.21 -7.27
C THR A 92 -3.29 2.11 -8.77
N GLY A 93 -2.13 1.54 -9.12
CA GLY A 93 -1.63 1.58 -10.50
C GLY A 93 -2.54 0.92 -11.51
N GLY A 94 -3.32 -0.06 -11.11
CA GLY A 94 -4.30 -0.76 -11.93
C GLY A 94 -5.65 -0.07 -12.11
N ASN A 95 -5.97 0.97 -11.31
CA ASN A 95 -7.28 1.61 -11.26
C ASN A 95 -7.90 1.85 -12.65
N GLU A 96 -7.16 2.48 -13.56
CA GLU A 96 -7.66 2.78 -14.91
C GLU A 96 -8.00 1.51 -15.69
N ASN A 97 -7.19 0.44 -15.56
CA ASN A 97 -7.38 -0.81 -16.27
C ASN A 97 -8.57 -1.61 -15.73
N PHE A 98 -8.83 -1.53 -14.43
CA PHE A 98 -10.00 -2.14 -13.81
C PHE A 98 -11.25 -1.31 -14.09
N ALA A 99 -11.18 0.03 -14.02
CA ALA A 99 -12.30 0.91 -14.39
C ALA A 99 -12.70 0.77 -15.87
N LYS A 100 -11.75 0.57 -16.79
CA LYS A 100 -12.02 0.25 -18.19
C LYS A 100 -12.68 -1.13 -18.37
N ALA A 101 -12.45 -2.05 -17.44
CA ALA A 101 -13.10 -3.36 -17.41
C ALA A 101 -14.49 -3.35 -16.75
N GLY A 102 -14.93 -2.21 -16.20
CA GLY A 102 -16.25 -2.03 -15.60
C GLY A 102 -16.25 -1.87 -14.08
N SER A 103 -15.08 -1.96 -13.42
CA SER A 103 -14.99 -1.82 -11.97
C SER A 103 -15.25 -0.39 -11.50
N HIS A 104 -15.82 -0.24 -10.31
CA HIS A 104 -16.00 1.03 -9.61
C HIS A 104 -14.89 1.19 -8.55
N VAL A 105 -14.07 2.22 -8.70
CA VAL A 105 -13.00 2.51 -7.73
C VAL A 105 -13.56 3.26 -6.53
N ILE A 106 -13.20 2.82 -5.32
CA ILE A 106 -13.61 3.40 -4.03
C ILE A 106 -12.35 3.76 -3.25
N ALA A 107 -12.30 4.96 -2.66
CA ALA A 107 -11.21 5.36 -1.78
C ALA A 107 -11.61 6.51 -0.86
N HIS A 108 -10.76 6.83 0.12
CA HIS A 108 -10.88 8.06 0.88
C HIS A 108 -10.78 9.30 -0.04
N HIS A 109 -11.46 10.42 0.28
CA HIS A 109 -11.47 11.59 -0.60
C HIS A 109 -10.06 12.21 -0.76
N ASN A 110 -9.17 12.12 0.22
CA ASN A 110 -7.78 12.57 0.06
C ASN A 110 -7.03 11.75 -1.02
N VAL A 111 -7.32 10.46 -1.14
CA VAL A 111 -6.81 9.63 -2.24
C VAL A 111 -7.34 10.13 -3.58
N TYR A 112 -8.64 10.46 -3.66
CA TYR A 112 -9.21 11.07 -4.85
C TYR A 112 -8.48 12.36 -5.24
N ASP A 113 -8.29 13.27 -4.30
CA ASP A 113 -7.66 14.56 -4.57
C ASP A 113 -6.20 14.39 -5.04
N ARG A 114 -5.42 13.52 -4.42
CA ARG A 114 -4.04 13.20 -4.84
C ARG A 114 -3.96 12.55 -6.21
N LEU A 115 -4.86 11.60 -6.50
CA LEU A 115 -4.94 10.97 -7.82
C LEU A 115 -5.43 11.97 -8.88
N LYS A 116 -6.35 12.88 -8.55
CA LYS A 116 -6.81 13.96 -9.44
C LYS A 116 -5.68 14.92 -9.77
N GLU A 117 -4.88 15.34 -8.79
CA GLU A 117 -3.71 16.20 -9.03
C GLU A 117 -2.73 15.53 -10.01
N LYS A 118 -2.50 14.23 -9.86
CA LYS A 118 -1.56 13.46 -10.65
C LYS A 118 -2.06 13.10 -12.07
N HIS A 119 -3.34 12.73 -12.19
CA HIS A 119 -3.90 12.14 -13.43
C HIS A 119 -4.92 13.03 -14.14
N GLY A 120 -5.29 14.15 -13.55
CA GLY A 120 -6.28 15.11 -14.08
C GLY A 120 -7.73 14.72 -13.77
N GLU A 121 -8.60 15.72 -13.77
CA GLU A 121 -10.03 15.56 -13.57
C GLU A 121 -10.67 14.77 -14.72
N GLY A 122 -11.63 13.88 -14.40
CA GLY A 122 -12.29 13.02 -15.39
C GLY A 122 -11.48 11.79 -15.81
N SER A 123 -10.28 11.60 -15.28
CA SER A 123 -9.50 10.40 -15.50
C SER A 123 -10.20 9.16 -14.93
N LYS A 124 -10.16 8.04 -15.67
CA LYS A 124 -10.63 6.73 -15.16
C LYS A 124 -9.79 6.15 -14.03
N TYR A 125 -8.71 6.80 -13.72
CA TYR A 125 -7.88 6.49 -12.55
C TYR A 125 -8.56 6.84 -11.22
N LEU A 126 -9.51 7.79 -11.27
CA LEU A 126 -10.10 8.38 -10.08
C LEU A 126 -11.16 7.49 -9.47
N PRO A 127 -11.23 7.43 -8.13
CA PRO A 127 -12.37 6.85 -7.43
C PRO A 127 -13.69 7.49 -7.87
N VAL A 128 -14.69 6.68 -8.15
CA VAL A 128 -16.06 7.14 -8.45
C VAL A 128 -16.92 7.21 -7.19
N LEU A 129 -16.50 6.55 -6.12
CA LEU A 129 -17.08 6.63 -4.79
C LEU A 129 -15.98 7.02 -3.81
N SER A 130 -16.23 8.06 -3.00
CA SER A 130 -15.29 8.47 -1.96
C SER A 130 -15.99 8.65 -0.62
N PHE A 131 -15.27 8.37 0.46
CA PHE A 131 -15.74 8.53 1.83
C PHE A 131 -14.78 9.43 2.62
N SER A 132 -15.23 9.99 3.75
CA SER A 132 -14.44 10.93 4.55
C SER A 132 -14.02 10.38 5.92
N GLN A 133 -14.77 9.46 6.52
CA GLN A 133 -14.43 8.88 7.82
C GLN A 133 -14.47 7.35 7.76
N ASP A 134 -15.65 6.80 7.50
CA ASP A 134 -15.86 5.37 7.39
C ASP A 134 -16.93 5.06 6.34
N MET A 135 -16.96 3.82 5.92
CA MET A 135 -17.92 3.25 5.00
C MET A 135 -18.02 1.75 5.26
N THR A 136 -19.19 1.16 5.04
CA THR A 136 -19.36 -0.30 5.08
C THR A 136 -19.86 -0.79 3.72
N LEU A 137 -19.14 -1.75 3.15
CA LEU A 137 -19.55 -2.49 1.98
C LEU A 137 -20.19 -3.82 2.41
N HIS A 138 -21.47 -4.01 2.09
CA HIS A 138 -22.20 -5.26 2.30
C HIS A 138 -22.17 -6.04 0.97
N PHE A 139 -21.31 -7.04 0.87
CA PHE A 139 -21.05 -7.76 -0.36
C PHE A 139 -20.49 -9.16 -0.09
N ASN A 140 -20.91 -10.19 -0.81
CA ASN A 140 -20.49 -11.58 -0.60
C ASN A 140 -20.74 -12.11 0.81
N ASN A 141 -21.87 -11.76 1.40
CA ASN A 141 -22.18 -12.08 2.80
C ASN A 141 -21.12 -11.61 3.79
N GLU A 142 -20.39 -10.53 3.45
CA GLU A 142 -19.38 -9.91 4.30
C GLU A 142 -19.79 -8.45 4.63
N HIS A 143 -19.32 -7.97 5.78
CA HIS A 143 -19.42 -6.58 6.21
C HIS A 143 -18.00 -6.01 6.24
N ALA A 144 -17.52 -5.56 5.08
CA ALA A 144 -16.23 -4.93 4.96
C ALA A 144 -16.32 -3.47 5.43
N GLN A 145 -15.78 -3.17 6.61
CA GLN A 145 -15.77 -1.82 7.18
C GLN A 145 -14.46 -1.13 6.81
N LEU A 146 -14.56 -0.02 6.08
CA LEU A 146 -13.44 0.84 5.69
C LEU A 146 -13.36 1.97 6.72
N TRP A 147 -12.22 2.10 7.40
CA TRP A 147 -11.98 3.15 8.37
C TRP A 147 -10.79 4.00 7.94
N HIS A 148 -11.01 5.30 7.83
CA HIS A 148 -9.94 6.24 7.58
C HIS A 148 -9.10 6.50 8.84
N TYR A 149 -7.76 6.53 8.66
CA TYR A 149 -6.80 6.92 9.68
C TYR A 149 -6.00 8.11 9.19
N ALA A 150 -6.33 9.28 9.72
CA ALA A 150 -5.66 10.53 9.36
C ALA A 150 -4.17 10.49 9.73
N HIS A 151 -3.36 11.04 8.83
CA HIS A 151 -1.93 11.24 9.06
C HIS A 151 -1.15 9.99 9.48
N ALA A 152 -1.49 8.78 8.97
CA ALA A 152 -0.77 7.55 9.26
C ALA A 152 0.42 7.36 8.31
N HIS A 153 0.36 6.43 7.35
CA HIS A 153 1.37 6.29 6.30
C HIS A 153 1.29 7.46 5.30
N THR A 154 0.06 7.88 4.97
CA THR A 154 -0.31 9.08 4.21
C THR A 154 -1.44 9.82 4.94
N ASP A 155 -2.06 10.81 4.31
CA ASP A 155 -3.28 11.46 4.82
C ASP A 155 -4.59 10.81 4.33
N GLY A 156 -4.49 9.79 3.46
CA GLY A 156 -5.65 9.15 2.84
C GLY A 156 -5.84 7.68 3.22
N ASP A 157 -5.13 7.18 4.23
CA ASP A 157 -5.09 5.77 4.54
C ASP A 157 -6.45 5.23 5.03
N ALA A 158 -6.80 4.06 4.52
CA ALA A 158 -7.95 3.27 4.96
C ALA A 158 -7.54 1.87 5.39
N VAL A 159 -8.07 1.41 6.52
CA VAL A 159 -7.99 0.04 7.00
C VAL A 159 -9.32 -0.64 6.78
N ILE A 160 -9.31 -1.84 6.22
CA ILE A 160 -10.51 -2.60 5.87
C ILE A 160 -10.67 -3.79 6.83
N PHE A 161 -11.72 -3.77 7.65
CA PHE A 161 -12.07 -4.84 8.57
C PHE A 161 -13.11 -5.76 7.95
N TYR A 162 -12.80 -7.03 7.81
CA TYR A 162 -13.69 -8.09 7.34
C TYR A 162 -14.29 -8.79 8.54
N LYS A 163 -15.55 -8.49 8.85
CA LYS A 163 -16.17 -8.93 10.10
C LYS A 163 -16.39 -10.45 10.13
N ASN A 164 -16.88 -11.03 9.03
CA ASN A 164 -17.24 -12.45 8.99
C ASN A 164 -16.01 -13.32 8.71
N ALA A 165 -15.08 -12.86 7.89
CA ALA A 165 -13.81 -13.56 7.64
C ALA A 165 -12.80 -13.40 8.79
N ASN A 166 -13.10 -12.56 9.79
CA ASN A 166 -12.19 -12.20 10.89
C ASN A 166 -10.80 -11.83 10.38
N ALA A 167 -10.73 -10.85 9.49
CA ALA A 167 -9.49 -10.36 8.90
C ALA A 167 -9.46 -8.82 8.87
N VAL A 168 -8.27 -8.26 8.76
CA VAL A 168 -8.05 -6.83 8.57
C VAL A 168 -6.97 -6.57 7.55
N HIS A 169 -7.22 -5.68 6.58
CA HIS A 169 -6.22 -5.21 5.63
C HIS A 169 -5.77 -3.80 6.03
N MET A 170 -4.48 -3.64 6.32
CA MET A 170 -3.95 -2.41 6.89
C MET A 170 -3.27 -1.48 5.88
N GLY A 171 -3.18 -1.90 4.61
CA GLY A 171 -2.36 -1.15 3.66
C GLY A 171 -0.95 -0.93 4.21
N ASP A 172 -0.33 0.18 3.81
CA ASP A 172 1.04 0.52 4.19
C ASP A 172 1.20 1.14 5.59
N ILE A 173 0.12 1.15 6.38
CA ILE A 173 0.22 1.37 7.83
C ILE A 173 1.03 0.23 8.48
N PHE A 174 0.98 -0.98 7.90
CA PHE A 174 1.70 -2.12 8.41
C PHE A 174 2.56 -2.80 7.33
N PHE A 175 3.87 -2.89 7.59
CA PHE A 175 4.86 -3.64 6.82
C PHE A 175 5.30 -4.85 7.62
N ASN A 176 4.92 -6.06 7.19
CA ASN A 176 5.38 -7.30 7.83
C ASN A 176 6.68 -7.81 7.18
N LEU A 177 7.72 -6.97 7.22
CA LEU A 177 9.03 -7.23 6.61
C LEU A 177 10.18 -7.22 7.64
N GLY A 178 9.85 -7.14 8.95
CA GLY A 178 10.85 -7.00 9.99
C GLY A 178 11.63 -5.68 9.95
N SER A 179 11.04 -4.64 9.36
CA SER A 179 11.62 -3.32 9.17
C SER A 179 10.69 -2.21 9.68
N LEU A 180 11.22 -0.99 9.78
CA LEU A 180 10.41 0.19 10.00
C LEU A 180 9.66 0.59 8.72
N PRO A 181 8.48 1.26 8.84
CA PRO A 181 7.70 1.68 7.68
C PRO A 181 8.33 2.85 6.95
N PHE A 182 7.95 2.98 5.69
CA PHE A 182 8.00 4.26 5.00
C PHE A 182 6.84 5.12 5.49
N VAL A 183 7.12 6.31 6.02
CA VAL A 183 6.11 7.32 6.39
C VAL A 183 6.21 8.44 5.37
N ASP A 184 5.16 8.63 4.57
CA ASP A 184 5.13 9.66 3.54
C ASP A 184 4.74 11.02 4.14
N VAL A 185 5.73 11.67 4.74
CA VAL A 185 5.54 12.99 5.38
C VAL A 185 5.12 14.05 4.37
N ASP A 186 5.55 13.93 3.10
CA ASP A 186 5.18 14.87 2.04
C ASP A 186 3.71 14.72 1.62
N SER A 187 3.16 13.53 1.85
CA SER A 187 1.73 13.24 1.67
C SER A 187 0.95 13.24 2.99
N GLY A 188 1.42 13.97 4.00
CA GLY A 188 0.71 14.19 5.25
C GLY A 188 0.76 13.01 6.24
N GLY A 189 1.61 12.01 5.99
CA GLY A 189 1.84 10.90 6.91
C GLY A 189 2.69 11.31 8.12
N SER A 190 2.55 10.59 9.23
CA SER A 190 3.33 10.80 10.44
C SER A 190 3.59 9.52 11.21
N LEU A 191 4.71 9.47 11.92
CA LEU A 191 5.03 8.32 12.78
C LEU A 191 4.00 8.14 13.90
N ASP A 192 3.52 9.25 14.47
CA ASP A 192 2.50 9.22 15.52
C ASP A 192 1.16 8.74 15.00
N GLY A 193 0.80 9.14 13.78
CA GLY A 193 -0.40 8.65 13.12
C GLY A 193 -0.33 7.15 12.79
N VAL A 194 0.83 6.65 12.33
CA VAL A 194 1.02 5.19 12.14
C VAL A 194 0.86 4.45 13.47
N ILE A 195 1.48 4.93 14.56
CA ILE A 195 1.35 4.31 15.89
C ILE A 195 -0.12 4.31 16.33
N ASN A 196 -0.82 5.44 16.21
CA ASN A 196 -2.23 5.57 16.54
C ASN A 196 -3.12 4.62 15.74
N ALA A 197 -2.91 4.52 14.42
CA ALA A 197 -3.68 3.62 13.56
C ALA A 197 -3.48 2.14 13.95
N VAL A 198 -2.23 1.75 14.26
CA VAL A 198 -1.92 0.41 14.76
C VAL A 198 -2.60 0.16 16.11
N GLU A 199 -2.56 1.11 17.06
CA GLU A 199 -3.21 0.98 18.38
C GLU A 199 -4.73 0.84 18.27
N GLN A 200 -5.36 1.67 17.45
CA GLN A 200 -6.80 1.59 17.23
C GLN A 200 -7.20 0.29 16.50
N THR A 201 -6.37 -0.21 15.57
CA THR A 201 -6.60 -1.50 14.92
C THR A 201 -6.50 -2.64 15.93
N LEU A 202 -5.45 -2.67 16.77
CA LEU A 202 -5.26 -3.66 17.83
C LEU A 202 -6.44 -3.71 18.83
N ALA A 203 -7.06 -2.57 19.11
CA ALA A 203 -8.23 -2.49 19.99
C ALA A 203 -9.51 -3.08 19.37
N ARG A 204 -9.56 -3.29 18.05
CA ARG A 204 -10.73 -3.78 17.30
C ARG A 204 -10.65 -5.24 16.87
N ILE A 205 -9.46 -5.84 16.93
CA ILE A 205 -9.20 -7.21 16.51
C ILE A 205 -8.97 -8.14 17.71
N ASP A 206 -9.24 -9.42 17.52
CA ASP A 206 -8.97 -10.47 18.49
C ASP A 206 -7.72 -11.31 18.13
N SER A 207 -7.42 -12.34 18.94
CA SER A 207 -6.25 -13.20 18.74
C SER A 207 -6.29 -14.04 17.46
N ASP A 208 -7.48 -14.29 16.92
CA ASP A 208 -7.68 -15.16 15.76
C ASP A 208 -7.76 -14.36 14.45
N THR A 209 -7.79 -13.01 14.55
CA THR A 209 -7.87 -12.12 13.40
C THR A 209 -6.64 -12.27 12.49
N LYS A 210 -6.87 -12.49 11.21
CA LYS A 210 -5.82 -12.47 10.18
C LYS A 210 -5.49 -11.03 9.82
N VAL A 211 -4.22 -10.65 9.91
CA VAL A 211 -3.74 -9.30 9.61
C VAL A 211 -3.01 -9.31 8.28
N ILE A 212 -3.57 -8.60 7.29
CA ILE A 212 -3.01 -8.44 5.95
C ILE A 212 -2.23 -7.12 5.95
N PRO A 213 -0.89 -7.15 5.88
CA PRO A 213 -0.07 -5.95 5.72
C PRO A 213 -0.16 -5.40 4.30
N GLY A 214 0.24 -4.16 4.07
CA GLY A 214 0.45 -3.66 2.70
C GLY A 214 1.57 -4.43 2.00
N HIS A 215 2.63 -4.77 2.73
CA HIS A 215 3.74 -5.56 2.21
C HIS A 215 4.19 -6.64 3.20
N GLY A 216 4.53 -7.80 2.66
CA GLY A 216 4.96 -8.97 3.44
C GLY A 216 3.84 -10.01 3.63
N PRO A 217 4.10 -11.11 4.32
CA PRO A 217 3.13 -12.18 4.50
C PRO A 217 2.00 -11.78 5.46
N VAL A 218 0.82 -12.37 5.26
CA VAL A 218 -0.28 -12.33 6.24
C VAL A 218 0.22 -12.85 7.59
N THR A 219 -0.30 -12.26 8.65
CA THR A 219 0.10 -12.56 10.01
C THR A 219 -1.09 -12.46 10.98
N ASP A 220 -0.84 -12.20 12.25
CA ASP A 220 -1.79 -12.17 13.34
C ASP A 220 -1.64 -10.93 14.23
N LYS A 221 -2.48 -10.84 15.25
CA LYS A 221 -2.46 -9.77 16.24
C LYS A 221 -1.12 -9.68 16.98
N GLN A 222 -0.48 -10.81 17.31
CA GLN A 222 0.77 -10.82 18.06
C GLN A 222 1.90 -10.15 17.25
N ALA A 223 1.98 -10.40 15.95
CA ALA A 223 2.95 -9.73 15.08
C ALA A 223 2.67 -8.23 14.96
N LEU A 224 1.41 -7.81 14.94
CA LEU A 224 1.05 -6.38 14.94
C LEU A 224 1.39 -5.72 16.28
N GLU A 225 1.23 -6.40 17.41
CA GLU A 225 1.68 -5.94 18.73
C GLU A 225 3.21 -5.77 18.78
N ALA A 226 3.96 -6.73 18.20
CA ALA A 226 5.41 -6.64 18.09
C ALA A 226 5.84 -5.45 17.20
N TYR A 227 5.13 -5.22 16.10
CA TYR A 227 5.35 -4.06 15.24
C TYR A 227 5.09 -2.74 15.96
N ARG A 228 3.98 -2.63 16.72
CA ARG A 228 3.73 -1.48 17.60
C ARG A 228 4.89 -1.23 18.56
N ALA A 229 5.36 -2.29 19.24
CA ALA A 229 6.48 -2.16 20.16
C ALA A 229 7.77 -1.68 19.46
N LEU A 230 8.02 -2.11 18.21
CA LEU A 230 9.13 -1.64 17.39
C LEU A 230 8.99 -0.15 17.08
N LEU A 231 7.80 0.31 16.65
CA LEU A 231 7.53 1.73 16.35
C LEU A 231 7.76 2.62 17.57
N LEU A 232 7.29 2.20 18.76
CA LEU A 232 7.47 2.94 20.00
C LEU A 232 8.95 3.04 20.41
N LYS A 233 9.72 1.95 20.23
CA LYS A 233 11.18 1.97 20.45
C LYS A 233 11.88 2.92 19.48
N ALA A 234 11.52 2.89 18.20
CA ALA A 234 12.05 3.79 17.19
C ALA A 234 11.75 5.26 17.53
N LYS A 235 10.49 5.56 17.87
CA LYS A 235 10.09 6.90 18.32
C LYS A 235 10.90 7.37 19.53
N SER A 236 11.04 6.52 20.55
CA SER A 236 11.83 6.85 21.75
C SER A 236 13.30 7.15 21.43
N ALA A 237 13.93 6.34 20.57
CA ALA A 237 15.31 6.56 20.13
C ALA A 237 15.46 7.88 19.36
N MET A 238 14.51 8.19 18.46
CA MET A 238 14.48 9.45 17.71
C MET A 238 14.31 10.66 18.62
N VAL A 239 13.32 10.64 19.51
CA VAL A 239 13.06 11.75 20.47
C VAL A 239 14.29 12.01 21.36
N SER A 240 14.92 10.95 21.83
CA SER A 240 16.18 11.07 22.59
C SER A 240 17.29 11.71 21.76
N ALA A 241 17.47 11.28 20.51
CA ALA A 241 18.49 11.84 19.62
C ALA A 241 18.22 13.29 19.22
N MET A 242 16.96 13.71 19.13
CA MET A 242 16.54 15.06 18.80
C MET A 242 16.56 16.02 19.99
N SER A 243 16.75 15.50 21.21
CA SER A 243 16.73 16.30 22.43
C SER A 243 17.75 17.43 22.41
N GLY A 244 17.39 18.59 22.97
CA GLY A 244 18.22 19.80 22.93
C GLY A 244 18.19 20.56 21.62
N GLY A 245 17.25 20.27 20.72
CA GLY A 245 17.08 20.99 19.45
C GLY A 245 18.12 20.63 18.39
N LYS A 246 18.64 19.40 18.42
CA LYS A 246 19.64 18.93 17.45
C LYS A 246 19.11 18.96 16.03
N SER A 247 19.98 19.37 15.10
CA SER A 247 19.70 19.38 13.67
C SER A 247 19.57 17.97 13.09
N LEU A 248 18.97 17.85 11.91
CA LEU A 248 18.89 16.58 11.17
C LEU A 248 20.28 15.97 10.95
N GLU A 249 21.29 16.78 10.61
CA GLU A 249 22.68 16.33 10.39
C GLU A 249 23.27 15.69 11.65
N GLU A 250 23.07 16.32 12.82
CA GLU A 250 23.53 15.79 14.10
C GLU A 250 22.83 14.49 14.49
N VAL A 251 21.50 14.37 14.19
CA VAL A 251 20.72 13.16 14.44
C VAL A 251 21.15 12.03 13.51
N LEU A 252 21.38 12.31 12.22
CA LEU A 252 21.90 11.32 11.26
C LEU A 252 23.27 10.80 11.67
N ALA A 253 24.17 11.70 12.10
CA ALA A 253 25.50 11.30 12.60
C ALA A 253 25.43 10.40 13.85
N ALA A 254 24.43 10.59 14.70
CA ALA A 254 24.20 9.79 15.90
C ALA A 254 23.64 8.39 15.63
N LYS A 255 23.08 8.13 14.43
CA LYS A 255 22.46 6.84 14.01
C LYS A 255 21.51 6.26 15.06
N PRO A 256 20.46 6.98 15.48
CA PRO A 256 19.61 6.59 16.61
C PRO A 256 18.88 5.25 16.41
N LEU A 257 18.58 4.86 15.17
CA LEU A 257 17.85 3.64 14.87
C LEU A 257 18.74 2.39 14.83
N SER A 258 20.08 2.53 14.82
CA SER A 258 21.02 1.40 14.83
C SER A 258 20.85 0.48 16.04
N VAL A 259 20.40 1.01 17.18
CA VAL A 259 20.10 0.23 18.41
C VAL A 259 19.02 -0.84 18.21
N LEU A 260 18.19 -0.70 17.15
CA LEU A 260 17.14 -1.66 16.85
C LEU A 260 17.64 -2.91 16.12
N ASN A 261 18.88 -2.91 15.64
CA ASN A 261 19.52 -4.01 14.91
C ASN A 261 18.68 -4.53 13.73
N LEU A 262 18.06 -3.62 12.97
CA LEU A 262 17.21 -3.95 11.84
C LEU A 262 18.02 -4.07 10.54
N THR A 263 17.49 -4.87 9.61
CA THR A 263 17.97 -4.89 8.24
C THR A 263 17.15 -3.91 7.40
N TYR A 264 17.82 -2.99 6.74
CA TYR A 264 17.20 -2.00 5.89
C TYR A 264 17.35 -2.39 4.41
N SER A 265 16.37 -2.06 3.59
CA SER A 265 16.44 -2.26 2.15
C SER A 265 17.23 -1.13 1.47
N ASN A 266 17.72 -1.38 0.24
CA ASN A 266 18.35 -0.31 -0.55
C ASN A 266 17.38 0.83 -0.88
N TRP A 267 16.08 0.55 -0.97
CA TRP A 267 15.04 1.55 -1.23
C TRP A 267 14.74 2.41 0.00
N LEU A 268 14.77 1.80 1.21
CA LEU A 268 14.48 2.45 2.48
C LEU A 268 15.64 2.19 3.46
N PRO A 269 16.81 2.83 3.26
CA PRO A 269 17.95 2.72 4.17
C PRO A 269 17.67 3.45 5.49
N GLU A 270 18.43 3.11 6.55
CA GLU A 270 18.31 3.72 7.89
C GLU A 270 18.31 5.25 7.85
N GLU A 271 19.20 5.84 7.05
CA GLU A 271 19.33 7.30 6.90
C GLU A 271 18.01 7.93 6.40
N ARG A 272 17.36 7.29 5.41
CA ARG A 272 16.06 7.75 4.89
C ARG A 272 14.96 7.64 5.93
N VAL A 273 14.89 6.53 6.66
CA VAL A 273 13.92 6.35 7.77
C VAL A 273 14.14 7.39 8.84
N THR A 274 15.41 7.61 9.27
CA THR A 274 15.78 8.62 10.26
C THR A 274 15.34 10.01 9.80
N THR A 275 15.55 10.36 8.52
CA THR A 275 15.15 11.64 7.95
C THR A 275 13.63 11.83 7.99
N LEU A 276 12.87 10.81 7.58
CA LEU A 276 11.40 10.86 7.59
C LEU A 276 10.85 10.98 9.02
N PHE A 277 11.40 10.21 9.95
CA PHE A 277 10.98 10.27 11.35
C PHE A 277 11.36 11.60 12.01
N TYR A 278 12.55 12.14 11.70
CA TYR A 278 12.94 13.47 12.16
C TYR A 278 11.95 14.54 11.68
N ARG A 279 11.62 14.55 10.38
CA ARG A 279 10.66 15.49 9.79
C ARG A 279 9.27 15.35 10.42
N SER A 280 8.81 14.11 10.56
CA SER A 280 7.51 13.79 11.20
C SER A 280 7.43 14.30 12.63
N LEU A 281 8.47 14.06 13.44
CA LEU A 281 8.50 14.44 14.87
C LEU A 281 8.81 15.94 15.09
N SER A 282 9.35 16.64 14.08
CA SER A 282 9.61 18.08 14.12
C SER A 282 8.42 18.90 13.64
N ALA A 283 7.47 18.30 12.92
CA ALA A 283 6.28 18.99 12.48
C ALA A 283 5.41 19.39 13.69
N PRO A 284 4.78 20.58 13.68
CA PRO A 284 3.81 20.91 14.72
C PRO A 284 2.67 19.86 14.69
N ILE A 285 2.29 19.39 15.87
CA ILE A 285 1.13 18.50 16.02
C ILE A 285 -0.09 19.25 15.49
N HIS A 286 -0.60 18.85 14.34
CA HIS A 286 -1.87 19.35 13.82
C HIS A 286 -2.97 18.81 14.74
N SER A 287 -3.36 19.62 15.76
CA SER A 287 -4.57 19.38 16.55
C SER A 287 -5.77 19.61 15.65
N HIS A 288 -6.47 18.56 15.30
CA HIS A 288 -7.80 18.62 14.70
C HIS A 288 -8.87 18.40 15.75
#